data_821ff12ff331790649c16ab8464e588b
#
_entry.id   821ff12ff331790649c16ab8464e588b
#
_cell.length_a   1.000
_cell.length_b   1.000
_cell.length_c   1.000
_cell.angle_alpha   90.00
_cell.angle_beta   90.00
_cell.angle_gamma   90.00
#
_symmetry.space_group_name_H-M   'P 1'
#
loop_
_entity.id
_entity.type
_entity.pdbx_description
1 polymer ?
#
loop_
_entity_poly.entity_id
_entity_poly.type
_entity_poly.pdbx_seq_one_letter_code
_entity_poly.pdbx_strand_id
1 'polypeptide(L)'
;MVSHHKRVCRTLLMEGEQMNAAVSACAPSSTSWDSIDWIAVQRHVRGLQARIVKAVQDGRHNKAKALQWLLTHSFSGKALAVKRVSENKGKNTAGVDKVTWNTPKAKTGAMMSLKRRGYTPLPLRRVLIPKKNGKMRPLGIPTMKCRAMQALHLLALEPIAETIADRNSYGFRPQRSTADAAAQCFGVLSRKVSAEWVLEGDIQGCFDNISHDWMIANLPMDKVILRKWLKAGYVYQSKLFPSLSGTPQGGIISPVLANMTLDGLETMLAKRFSNAKWTGKKLQLVRYADDFIITGYSKEWLENEVRPAVVEFLAQRGLVLSQEKTKITHIGNGFDFLGWNVRKYNGKLLIKPSKANISAHLDKLRALINANKATRQATLIGLLNPILRGWANYHSHVVAKKVFNQVDNAVWEMLWRWAVRRHPRKTLRWVKDRYFKVQGARRWVFSCDEQSADGRKRQYTLVSASDTPIVRHIKIKAAANPHDPAWDEYFESRWGKRMLVSAKGRAKLYRVWLKQGGRCCACLKPVTKDTPWHSRHIVKLSHG
;
A
#
# COMPACT_ATOMS: atom_id res chain seq x y z
N MET A 1 17.24 -35.98 -18.18
CA MET A 1 17.55 -34.63 -18.75
C MET A 1 17.28 -33.52 -17.77
N VAL A 2 17.77 -33.60 -16.54
CA VAL A 2 17.57 -32.57 -15.48
C VAL A 2 18.90 -32.05 -14.91
N SER A 3 20.01 -32.56 -15.44
CA SER A 3 21.36 -32.33 -14.88
C SER A 3 22.15 -31.15 -15.50
N HIS A 4 21.73 -30.63 -16.66
CA HIS A 4 22.55 -29.63 -17.38
C HIS A 4 22.23 -28.15 -17.07
N HIS A 5 21.09 -27.86 -16.45
CA HIS A 5 20.71 -26.44 -16.15
C HIS A 5 21.24 -25.93 -14.79
N LYS A 6 21.74 -26.82 -13.92
CA LYS A 6 22.33 -26.40 -12.64
C LYS A 6 23.82 -26.03 -12.71
N ARG A 7 24.52 -26.39 -13.78
CA ARG A 7 25.96 -26.05 -13.93
C ARG A 7 26.23 -24.63 -14.47
N VAL A 8 25.35 -24.08 -15.28
CA VAL A 8 25.57 -22.74 -15.88
C VAL A 8 25.42 -21.60 -14.87
N CYS A 9 24.60 -21.78 -13.83
CA CYS A 9 24.48 -20.74 -12.78
C CYS A 9 25.58 -20.77 -11.71
N ARG A 10 26.34 -21.87 -11.60
CA ARG A 10 27.39 -21.99 -10.58
C ARG A 10 28.76 -21.52 -11.06
N THR A 11 29.01 -21.51 -12.34
CA THR A 11 30.33 -21.15 -12.93
C THR A 11 30.53 -19.62 -13.00
N LEU A 12 29.46 -18.82 -12.87
CA LEU A 12 29.53 -17.35 -12.84
C LEU A 12 29.73 -16.75 -11.42
N LEU A 13 29.92 -17.60 -10.40
CA LEU A 13 30.08 -17.18 -9.01
C LEU A 13 31.46 -17.47 -8.40
N MET A 14 32.41 -18.00 -9.18
CA MET A 14 33.70 -18.47 -8.66
C MET A 14 34.93 -17.79 -9.28
N GLU A 15 34.79 -16.72 -10.00
CA GLU A 15 35.94 -15.86 -10.30
C GLU A 15 35.97 -14.71 -9.28
N GLY A 16 36.99 -14.75 -8.43
CA GLY A 16 37.27 -13.76 -7.41
C GLY A 16 37.54 -12.40 -8.02
N GLU A 17 36.54 -11.61 -8.22
CA GLU A 17 36.71 -10.19 -8.46
C GLU A 17 37.15 -9.52 -7.15
N GLN A 18 38.41 -9.16 -7.11
CA GLN A 18 38.90 -8.12 -6.20
C GLN A 18 37.96 -6.93 -6.29
N MET A 19 37.36 -6.55 -5.17
CA MET A 19 36.58 -5.35 -5.07
C MET A 19 37.50 -4.13 -5.28
N ASN A 20 37.68 -3.74 -6.53
CA ASN A 20 38.24 -2.44 -6.85
C ASN A 20 37.27 -1.37 -6.35
N ALA A 21 37.64 -0.72 -5.27
CA ALA A 21 36.97 0.47 -4.72
C ALA A 21 36.93 1.66 -5.71
N ALA A 22 37.41 1.49 -6.91
CA ALA A 22 37.59 2.52 -7.93
C ALA A 22 36.51 2.59 -9.00
N VAL A 23 35.40 1.85 -8.92
CA VAL A 23 34.19 2.23 -9.66
C VAL A 23 33.40 3.20 -8.78
N SER A 24 34.07 4.29 -8.45
CA SER A 24 33.37 5.55 -8.18
C SER A 24 32.38 5.74 -9.32
N ALA A 25 31.10 5.81 -9.01
CA ALA A 25 30.07 6.18 -9.96
C ALA A 25 30.27 7.65 -10.33
N CYS A 26 31.35 7.95 -11.06
CA CYS A 26 31.47 9.21 -11.79
C CYS A 26 30.32 9.20 -12.80
N ALA A 27 29.41 10.15 -12.65
CA ALA A 27 28.43 10.42 -13.67
C ALA A 27 29.20 10.60 -14.98
N PRO A 28 28.87 9.87 -16.05
CA PRO A 28 29.43 10.17 -17.35
C PRO A 28 29.11 11.63 -17.66
N SER A 29 30.07 12.35 -18.18
CA SER A 29 30.03 13.80 -18.39
C SER A 29 28.91 14.33 -19.30
N SER A 30 28.06 13.44 -19.85
CA SER A 30 26.91 13.76 -20.71
C SER A 30 25.73 12.81 -20.54
N THR A 31 25.34 12.49 -19.30
CA THR A 31 24.25 11.52 -19.09
C THR A 31 22.89 12.18 -19.35
N SER A 32 22.32 11.94 -20.51
CA SER A 32 20.91 12.20 -20.75
C SER A 32 20.05 11.29 -19.87
N TRP A 33 18.87 11.76 -19.45
CA TRP A 33 17.91 10.94 -18.70
C TRP A 33 17.54 9.63 -19.40
N ASP A 34 17.48 9.67 -20.72
CA ASP A 34 17.07 8.55 -21.57
C ASP A 34 18.20 7.51 -21.77
N SER A 35 19.47 7.88 -21.53
CA SER A 35 20.63 6.98 -21.62
C SER A 35 20.95 6.25 -20.31
N ILE A 36 20.17 6.49 -19.22
CA ILE A 36 20.42 5.85 -17.93
C ILE A 36 20.12 4.36 -17.99
N ASP A 37 21.12 3.53 -17.67
CA ASP A 37 20.92 2.09 -17.40
C ASP A 37 20.19 1.89 -16.07
N TRP A 38 18.88 1.75 -16.15
CA TRP A 38 18.02 1.56 -14.99
C TRP A 38 18.23 0.21 -14.29
N ILE A 39 18.78 -0.79 -14.98
CA ILE A 39 19.08 -2.10 -14.41
C ILE A 39 20.28 -1.98 -13.48
N ALA A 40 21.37 -1.39 -13.97
CA ALA A 40 22.56 -1.11 -13.17
C ALA A 40 22.25 -0.22 -11.97
N VAL A 41 21.47 0.85 -12.17
CA VAL A 41 21.03 1.77 -11.12
C VAL A 41 20.24 1.03 -10.02
N GLN A 42 19.29 0.18 -10.38
CA GLN A 42 18.49 -0.58 -9.40
C GLN A 42 19.34 -1.61 -8.66
N ARG A 43 20.24 -2.31 -9.35
CA ARG A 43 21.17 -3.29 -8.76
C ARG A 43 22.08 -2.63 -7.74
N HIS A 44 22.66 -1.47 -8.07
CA HIS A 44 23.53 -0.72 -7.17
C HIS A 44 22.80 -0.31 -5.89
N VAL A 45 21.60 0.30 -6.02
CA VAL A 45 20.82 0.71 -4.84
C VAL A 45 20.41 -0.50 -3.98
N ARG A 46 19.97 -1.60 -4.62
CA ARG A 46 19.61 -2.83 -3.91
C ARG A 46 20.80 -3.44 -3.15
N GLY A 47 22.00 -3.41 -3.75
CA GLY A 47 23.22 -3.86 -3.08
C GLY A 47 23.54 -3.03 -1.84
N LEU A 48 23.38 -1.69 -1.90
CA LEU A 48 23.56 -0.82 -0.73
C LEU A 48 22.49 -1.07 0.34
N GLN A 49 21.24 -1.28 -0.06
CA GLN A 49 20.13 -1.59 0.86
C GLN A 49 20.36 -2.92 1.60
N ALA A 50 20.80 -3.96 0.91
CA ALA A 50 21.15 -5.24 1.53
C ALA A 50 22.30 -5.11 2.56
N ARG A 51 23.31 -4.31 2.23
CA ARG A 51 24.41 -4.01 3.15
C ARG A 51 23.95 -3.21 4.37
N ILE A 52 22.99 -2.30 4.22
CA ILE A 52 22.37 -1.57 5.35
C ILE A 52 21.64 -2.56 6.25
N VAL A 53 20.79 -3.45 5.69
CA VAL A 53 20.09 -4.49 6.46
C VAL A 53 21.07 -5.31 7.29
N LYS A 54 22.12 -5.85 6.64
CA LYS A 54 23.15 -6.64 7.33
C LYS A 54 23.84 -5.87 8.44
N ALA A 55 24.21 -4.60 8.20
CA ALA A 55 24.85 -3.77 9.21
C ALA A 55 23.94 -3.53 10.43
N VAL A 56 22.62 -3.39 10.22
CA VAL A 56 21.64 -3.24 11.32
C VAL A 56 21.45 -4.55 12.07
N GLN A 57 21.36 -5.69 11.38
CA GLN A 57 21.26 -7.01 11.99
C GLN A 57 22.49 -7.35 12.85
N ASP A 58 23.69 -6.94 12.39
CA ASP A 58 24.96 -7.11 13.11
C ASP A 58 25.18 -6.07 14.23
N GLY A 59 24.21 -5.16 14.51
CA GLY A 59 24.36 -4.08 15.49
C GLY A 59 25.39 -2.98 15.10
N ARG A 60 25.87 -2.95 13.86
CA ARG A 60 26.91 -2.03 13.38
C ARG A 60 26.29 -0.70 12.92
N HIS A 61 25.73 0.08 13.85
CA HIS A 61 24.99 1.31 13.55
C HIS A 61 25.82 2.37 12.80
N ASN A 62 27.11 2.53 13.12
CA ASN A 62 28.00 3.48 12.41
C ASN A 62 28.20 3.07 10.94
N LYS A 63 28.32 1.76 10.66
CA LYS A 63 28.38 1.24 9.29
C LYS A 63 27.07 1.47 8.54
N ALA A 64 25.94 1.23 9.17
CA ALA A 64 24.62 1.53 8.58
C ALA A 64 24.50 3.02 8.22
N LYS A 65 24.93 3.93 9.11
CA LYS A 65 24.94 5.38 8.85
C LYS A 65 25.86 5.78 7.69
N ALA A 66 27.05 5.19 7.59
CA ALA A 66 27.96 5.40 6.46
C ALA A 66 27.36 4.92 5.13
N LEU A 67 26.69 3.76 5.13
CA LEU A 67 26.01 3.24 3.95
C LEU A 67 24.78 4.07 3.54
N GLN A 68 24.03 4.62 4.50
CA GLN A 68 22.97 5.59 4.22
C GLN A 68 23.52 6.85 3.54
N TRP A 69 24.66 7.35 4.05
CA TRP A 69 25.33 8.50 3.45
C TRP A 69 25.75 8.19 2.00
N LEU A 70 26.41 7.05 1.78
CA LEU A 70 26.83 6.60 0.46
C LEU A 70 25.65 6.51 -0.51
N LEU A 71 24.52 5.90 -0.10
CA LEU A 71 23.33 5.76 -0.92
C LEU A 71 22.75 7.14 -1.28
N THR A 72 22.61 8.04 -0.31
CA THR A 72 22.01 9.37 -0.52
C THR A 72 22.89 10.31 -1.34
N HIS A 73 24.19 10.03 -1.45
CA HIS A 73 25.12 10.79 -2.30
C HIS A 73 25.36 10.15 -3.67
N SER A 74 24.98 8.88 -3.85
CA SER A 74 25.19 8.14 -5.10
C SER A 74 24.32 8.67 -6.25
N PHE A 75 24.87 8.60 -7.47
CA PHE A 75 24.13 8.85 -8.71
C PHE A 75 22.86 7.97 -8.79
N SER A 76 23.01 6.67 -8.53
CA SER A 76 21.93 5.70 -8.61
C SER A 76 20.77 6.01 -7.65
N GLY A 77 21.07 6.42 -6.41
CA GLY A 77 20.06 6.84 -5.44
C GLY A 77 19.29 8.07 -5.91
N LYS A 78 19.99 9.09 -6.41
CA LYS A 78 19.38 10.32 -6.94
C LYS A 78 18.53 10.05 -8.17
N ALA A 79 19.00 9.24 -9.11
CA ALA A 79 18.27 8.84 -10.31
C ALA A 79 16.94 8.13 -9.96
N LEU A 80 16.97 7.13 -9.07
CA LEU A 80 15.76 6.43 -8.62
C LEU A 80 14.80 7.35 -7.87
N ALA A 81 15.29 8.27 -7.06
CA ALA A 81 14.47 9.24 -6.36
C ALA A 81 13.70 10.16 -7.32
N VAL A 82 14.37 10.71 -8.33
CA VAL A 82 13.73 11.53 -9.37
C VAL A 82 12.76 10.69 -10.20
N LYS A 83 13.14 9.48 -10.61
CA LYS A 83 12.26 8.55 -11.34
C LYS A 83 10.96 8.27 -10.57
N ARG A 84 11.07 7.95 -9.29
CA ARG A 84 9.91 7.70 -8.43
C ARG A 84 8.92 8.88 -8.41
N VAL A 85 9.43 10.10 -8.35
CA VAL A 85 8.60 11.31 -8.25
C VAL A 85 7.99 11.71 -9.59
N SER A 86 8.74 11.56 -10.69
CA SER A 86 8.30 11.96 -12.03
C SER A 86 7.42 10.93 -12.74
N GLU A 87 7.31 9.70 -12.20
CA GLU A 87 6.50 8.62 -12.81
C GLU A 87 5.27 8.23 -11.96
N ASN A 88 5.11 8.76 -10.76
CA ASN A 88 3.98 8.44 -9.89
C ASN A 88 2.70 9.20 -10.30
N LYS A 89 1.55 8.83 -9.70
CA LYS A 89 0.26 9.50 -9.96
C LYS A 89 0.26 10.99 -9.62
N GLY A 90 1.14 11.42 -8.73
CA GLY A 90 1.29 12.82 -8.31
C GLY A 90 2.23 13.66 -9.17
N LYS A 91 2.79 13.11 -10.26
CA LYS A 91 3.79 13.77 -11.11
C LYS A 91 3.38 15.15 -11.63
N ASN A 92 2.10 15.35 -11.88
CA ASN A 92 1.54 16.61 -12.38
C ASN A 92 1.04 17.54 -11.26
N THR A 93 1.19 17.16 -9.99
CA THR A 93 0.75 17.96 -8.85
C THR A 93 1.93 18.76 -8.32
N ALA A 94 2.00 20.06 -8.64
CA ALA A 94 3.05 20.95 -8.18
C ALA A 94 2.91 21.32 -6.69
N GLY A 95 4.03 21.69 -6.05
CA GLY A 95 4.06 22.32 -4.73
C GLY A 95 3.71 23.82 -4.76
N VAL A 96 4.24 24.59 -3.83
CA VAL A 96 4.10 26.06 -3.78
C VAL A 96 4.84 26.76 -4.92
N ASP A 97 5.90 26.11 -5.45
CA ASP A 97 6.73 26.59 -6.54
C ASP A 97 6.12 26.39 -7.94
N LYS A 98 4.98 25.72 -8.02
CA LYS A 98 4.27 25.38 -9.28
C LYS A 98 5.13 24.59 -10.29
N VAL A 99 6.28 24.03 -9.87
CA VAL A 99 7.24 23.30 -10.75
C VAL A 99 6.85 21.82 -10.87
N THR A 100 6.95 21.29 -12.11
CA THR A 100 6.84 19.85 -12.43
C THR A 100 8.00 19.43 -13.35
N TRP A 101 8.31 18.11 -13.38
CA TRP A 101 9.43 17.57 -14.15
C TRP A 101 8.96 16.65 -15.27
N ASN A 102 8.52 17.23 -16.37
CA ASN A 102 7.91 16.49 -17.49
C ASN A 102 8.89 16.16 -18.61
N THR A 103 10.05 16.87 -18.72
CA THR A 103 11.04 16.67 -19.77
C THR A 103 12.28 15.94 -19.26
N PRO A 104 13.02 15.19 -20.12
CA PRO A 104 14.30 14.57 -19.79
C PRO A 104 15.31 15.57 -19.21
N LYS A 105 15.45 16.76 -19.82
CA LYS A 105 16.35 17.83 -19.34
C LYS A 105 16.00 18.28 -17.91
N ALA A 106 14.71 18.48 -17.61
CA ALA A 106 14.27 18.86 -16.26
C ALA A 106 14.57 17.76 -15.24
N LYS A 107 14.41 16.48 -15.58
CA LYS A 107 14.72 15.34 -14.71
C LYS A 107 16.23 15.23 -14.44
N THR A 108 17.08 15.40 -15.47
CA THR A 108 18.54 15.42 -15.31
C THR A 108 18.99 16.59 -14.42
N GLY A 109 18.49 17.79 -14.65
CA GLY A 109 18.78 18.95 -13.81
C GLY A 109 18.30 18.76 -12.37
N ALA A 110 17.12 18.17 -12.18
CA ALA A 110 16.60 17.82 -10.88
C ALA A 110 17.53 16.85 -10.13
N MET A 111 18.00 15.79 -10.79
CA MET A 111 18.92 14.80 -10.22
C MET A 111 20.23 15.46 -9.74
N MET A 112 20.81 16.34 -10.53
CA MET A 112 22.02 17.08 -10.17
C MET A 112 21.80 18.05 -9.00
N SER A 113 20.58 18.57 -8.86
CA SER A 113 20.20 19.50 -7.79
C SER A 113 20.00 18.82 -6.42
N LEU A 114 19.93 17.49 -6.35
CA LEU A 114 19.75 16.75 -5.10
C LEU A 114 21.08 16.69 -4.32
N LYS A 115 21.38 17.77 -3.63
CA LYS A 115 22.57 17.91 -2.77
C LYS A 115 22.12 18.19 -1.34
N ARG A 116 22.79 17.58 -0.34
CA ARG A 116 22.54 17.82 1.09
C ARG A 116 22.95 19.24 1.49
N ARG A 117 24.15 19.65 1.06
CA ARG A 117 24.68 21.00 1.34
C ARG A 117 23.89 22.03 0.58
N GLY A 118 23.47 23.10 1.23
CA GLY A 118 22.65 24.15 0.63
C GLY A 118 21.16 23.78 0.41
N TYR A 119 20.72 22.56 0.79
CA TYR A 119 19.32 22.21 0.68
C TYR A 119 18.47 22.94 1.73
N THR A 120 17.45 23.64 1.28
CA THR A 120 16.41 24.23 2.11
C THR A 120 15.05 23.85 1.50
N PRO A 121 14.18 23.17 2.26
CA PRO A 121 12.83 22.85 1.77
C PRO A 121 11.98 24.10 1.72
N LEU A 122 11.17 24.21 0.68
CA LEU A 122 10.08 25.19 0.64
C LEU A 122 8.89 24.72 1.49
N PRO A 123 8.04 25.63 1.96
CA PRO A 123 6.83 25.27 2.69
C PRO A 123 5.92 24.35 1.88
N LEU A 124 5.09 23.59 2.58
CA LEU A 124 4.11 22.70 1.95
C LEU A 124 2.91 23.50 1.42
N ARG A 125 2.38 23.13 0.27
CA ARG A 125 1.08 23.64 -0.17
C ARG A 125 -0.03 22.86 0.52
N ARG A 126 -0.80 23.52 1.41
CA ARG A 126 -1.91 22.87 2.13
C ARG A 126 -3.16 22.83 1.27
N VAL A 127 -3.78 21.65 1.19
CA VAL A 127 -5.07 21.39 0.54
C VAL A 127 -5.95 20.64 1.53
N LEU A 128 -7.21 21.01 1.64
CA LEU A 128 -8.18 20.33 2.48
C LEU A 128 -8.98 19.32 1.65
N ILE A 129 -9.02 18.07 2.10
CA ILE A 129 -9.77 17.00 1.46
C ILE A 129 -10.92 16.56 2.38
N PRO A 130 -12.18 16.51 1.91
CA PRO A 130 -13.29 16.11 2.75
C PRO A 130 -13.18 14.64 3.17
N LYS A 131 -13.39 14.37 4.45
CA LYS A 131 -13.55 13.01 5.01
C LYS A 131 -15.01 12.58 4.91
N LYS A 132 -15.28 11.27 5.03
CA LYS A 132 -16.64 10.71 5.02
C LYS A 132 -17.56 11.26 6.12
N ASN A 133 -17.01 11.71 7.23
CA ASN A 133 -17.74 12.31 8.36
C ASN A 133 -17.90 13.83 8.28
N GLY A 134 -17.71 14.43 7.11
CA GLY A 134 -17.80 15.87 6.90
C GLY A 134 -16.60 16.69 7.39
N LYS A 135 -15.73 16.13 8.22
CA LYS A 135 -14.50 16.82 8.67
C LYS A 135 -13.50 16.90 7.51
N MET A 136 -12.69 17.96 7.49
CA MET A 136 -11.64 18.13 6.48
C MET A 136 -10.33 17.47 6.92
N ARG A 137 -9.62 16.85 5.96
CA ARG A 137 -8.26 16.33 6.17
C ARG A 137 -7.27 17.30 5.54
N PRO A 138 -6.35 17.89 6.30
CA PRO A 138 -5.28 18.70 5.74
C PRO A 138 -4.25 17.80 5.04
N LEU A 139 -3.97 18.08 3.77
CA LEU A 139 -2.92 17.44 3.00
C LEU A 139 -1.82 18.45 2.71
N GLY A 140 -0.59 18.15 3.08
CA GLY A 140 0.59 18.96 2.78
C GLY A 140 1.30 18.46 1.53
N ILE A 141 1.32 19.24 0.46
CA ILE A 141 1.95 18.89 -0.81
C ILE A 141 3.34 19.52 -0.89
N PRO A 142 4.44 18.73 -0.79
CA PRO A 142 5.80 19.25 -0.95
C PRO A 142 6.10 19.59 -2.42
N THR A 143 7.09 20.43 -2.66
CA THR A 143 7.64 20.67 -4.01
C THR A 143 8.24 19.40 -4.60
N MET A 144 8.41 19.36 -5.93
CA MET A 144 9.01 18.20 -6.60
C MET A 144 10.41 17.89 -6.04
N LYS A 145 11.23 18.92 -5.79
CA LYS A 145 12.57 18.79 -5.19
C LYS A 145 12.50 18.20 -3.79
N CYS A 146 11.58 18.68 -2.93
CA CYS A 146 11.40 18.14 -1.59
C CYS A 146 10.93 16.69 -1.62
N ARG A 147 10.00 16.32 -2.53
CA ARG A 147 9.59 14.92 -2.72
C ARG A 147 10.74 14.02 -3.14
N ALA A 148 11.60 14.49 -4.07
CA ALA A 148 12.75 13.71 -4.51
C ALA A 148 13.80 13.55 -3.41
N MET A 149 14.06 14.59 -2.61
CA MET A 149 14.91 14.49 -1.42
C MET A 149 14.33 13.50 -0.41
N GLN A 150 13.03 13.55 -0.13
CA GLN A 150 12.36 12.57 0.72
C GLN A 150 12.45 11.15 0.15
N ALA A 151 12.24 10.97 -1.17
CA ALA A 151 12.38 9.68 -1.82
C ALA A 151 13.81 9.13 -1.73
N LEU A 152 14.81 9.99 -1.89
CA LEU A 152 16.22 9.64 -1.77
C LEU A 152 16.58 9.13 -0.36
N HIS A 153 16.19 9.89 0.66
CA HIS A 153 16.42 9.48 2.05
C HIS A 153 15.59 8.26 2.46
N LEU A 154 14.39 8.08 1.87
CA LEU A 154 13.58 6.88 2.08
C LEU A 154 14.26 5.62 1.56
N LEU A 155 14.95 5.66 0.40
CA LEU A 155 15.73 4.52 -0.09
C LEU A 155 16.76 4.02 0.93
N ALA A 156 17.30 4.93 1.74
CA ALA A 156 18.30 4.62 2.75
C ALA A 156 17.71 4.30 4.14
N LEU A 157 16.52 4.81 4.46
CA LEU A 157 15.85 4.61 5.75
C LEU A 157 15.00 3.35 5.78
N GLU A 158 14.29 3.03 4.68
CA GLU A 158 13.34 1.91 4.60
C GLU A 158 13.97 0.54 4.93
N PRO A 159 15.23 0.21 4.51
CA PRO A 159 15.91 -1.01 4.94
C PRO A 159 16.08 -1.12 6.45
N ILE A 160 16.40 -0.02 7.14
CA ILE A 160 16.51 0.02 8.59
C ILE A 160 15.12 -0.17 9.23
N ALA A 161 14.14 0.61 8.76
CA ALA A 161 12.77 0.54 9.26
C ALA A 161 12.20 -0.88 9.18
N GLU A 162 12.39 -1.57 8.03
CA GLU A 162 11.93 -2.95 7.85
C GLU A 162 12.66 -3.97 8.73
N THR A 163 13.91 -3.71 9.08
CA THR A 163 14.71 -4.62 9.93
C THR A 163 14.30 -4.54 11.39
N ILE A 164 13.93 -3.35 11.89
CA ILE A 164 13.58 -3.13 13.32
C ILE A 164 12.07 -3.07 13.59
N ALA A 165 11.25 -3.08 12.56
CA ALA A 165 9.80 -2.93 12.69
C ALA A 165 9.14 -4.02 13.51
N ASP A 166 8.09 -3.66 14.23
CA ASP A 166 7.19 -4.60 14.91
C ASP A 166 6.70 -5.68 13.93
N ARG A 167 6.74 -6.95 14.37
CA ARG A 167 6.46 -8.11 13.51
C ARG A 167 5.04 -8.13 12.96
N ASN A 168 4.07 -7.68 13.74
CA ASN A 168 2.65 -7.66 13.40
C ASN A 168 2.15 -6.25 13.00
N SER A 169 3.04 -5.40 12.50
CA SER A 169 2.74 -4.13 11.84
C SER A 169 2.70 -4.30 10.31
N TYR A 170 1.62 -3.84 9.66
CA TYR A 170 1.37 -4.10 8.24
C TYR A 170 1.18 -2.84 7.39
N GLY A 171 0.69 -1.74 7.97
CA GLY A 171 0.39 -0.51 7.25
C GLY A 171 1.65 0.19 6.72
N PHE A 172 1.58 0.71 5.49
CA PHE A 172 2.64 1.46 4.82
C PHE A 172 3.97 0.73 4.63
N ARG A 173 4.05 -0.55 4.95
CA ARG A 173 5.25 -1.36 4.81
C ARG A 173 5.28 -2.08 3.46
N PRO A 174 6.46 -2.20 2.79
CA PRO A 174 6.57 -2.86 1.51
C PRO A 174 6.18 -4.35 1.62
N GLN A 175 5.55 -4.87 0.56
CA GLN A 175 5.08 -6.27 0.43
C GLN A 175 4.02 -6.70 1.47
N ARG A 176 3.53 -5.79 2.31
CA ARG A 176 2.44 -6.03 3.27
C ARG A 176 1.14 -5.36 2.80
N SER A 177 0.01 -5.90 3.25
CA SER A 177 -1.31 -5.44 2.85
C SER A 177 -2.32 -5.55 4.00
N THR A 178 -3.47 -4.93 3.84
CA THR A 178 -4.61 -5.10 4.76
C THR A 178 -5.02 -6.55 4.90
N ALA A 179 -4.89 -7.36 3.83
CA ALA A 179 -5.20 -8.78 3.86
C ALA A 179 -4.25 -9.58 4.79
N ASP A 180 -2.98 -9.14 4.94
CA ASP A 180 -2.06 -9.74 5.91
C ASP A 180 -2.49 -9.44 7.35
N ALA A 181 -2.96 -8.21 7.62
CA ALA A 181 -3.51 -7.84 8.93
C ALA A 181 -4.79 -8.64 9.25
N ALA A 182 -5.72 -8.78 8.29
CA ALA A 182 -6.92 -9.60 8.47
C ALA A 182 -6.57 -11.08 8.71
N ALA A 183 -5.59 -11.62 7.98
CA ALA A 183 -5.12 -12.99 8.19
C ALA A 183 -4.44 -13.16 9.56
N GLN A 184 -3.76 -12.14 10.09
CA GLN A 184 -3.22 -12.14 11.45
C GLN A 184 -4.35 -12.12 12.48
N CYS A 185 -5.36 -11.26 12.32
CA CYS A 185 -6.55 -11.28 13.21
C CYS A 185 -7.18 -12.67 13.25
N PHE A 186 -7.32 -13.33 12.08
CA PHE A 186 -7.81 -14.70 12.03
C PHE A 186 -6.90 -15.67 12.80
N GLY A 187 -5.58 -15.56 12.61
CA GLY A 187 -4.61 -16.43 13.28
C GLY A 187 -4.65 -16.35 14.81
N VAL A 188 -4.83 -15.13 15.36
CA VAL A 188 -4.79 -14.89 16.81
C VAL A 188 -6.14 -15.10 17.51
N LEU A 189 -7.27 -15.01 16.78
CA LEU A 189 -8.61 -15.05 17.37
C LEU A 189 -9.44 -16.30 17.02
N SER A 190 -9.01 -17.14 16.06
CA SER A 190 -9.87 -18.22 15.53
C SER A 190 -10.01 -19.43 16.43
N ARG A 191 -9.00 -19.74 17.27
CA ARG A 191 -8.99 -20.96 18.09
C ARG A 191 -9.97 -20.83 19.28
N LYS A 192 -10.45 -21.96 19.81
CA LYS A 192 -11.31 -21.99 21.02
C LYS A 192 -10.63 -21.33 22.22
N VAL A 193 -9.34 -21.61 22.39
CA VAL A 193 -8.50 -21.09 23.49
C VAL A 193 -7.95 -19.67 23.21
N SER A 194 -8.30 -19.02 22.11
CA SER A 194 -7.87 -17.65 21.80
C SER A 194 -8.46 -16.63 22.78
N ALA A 195 -7.89 -15.42 22.77
CA ALA A 195 -8.43 -14.31 23.52
C ALA A 195 -9.88 -14.02 23.12
N GLU A 196 -10.67 -13.58 24.10
CA GLU A 196 -12.07 -13.22 23.92
C GLU A 196 -12.31 -11.72 23.95
N TRP A 197 -11.36 -10.97 24.48
CA TRP A 197 -11.43 -9.52 24.58
C TRP A 197 -10.41 -8.85 23.66
N VAL A 198 -10.82 -7.75 23.05
CA VAL A 198 -10.02 -6.99 22.08
C VAL A 198 -10.13 -5.51 22.41
N LEU A 199 -8.98 -4.87 22.62
CA LEU A 199 -8.86 -3.42 22.66
C LEU A 199 -8.64 -2.93 21.22
N GLU A 200 -9.60 -2.15 20.70
CA GLU A 200 -9.53 -1.43 19.45
C GLU A 200 -8.92 -0.05 19.75
N GLY A 201 -7.73 0.25 19.21
CA GLY A 201 -7.04 1.51 19.45
C GLY A 201 -6.96 2.37 18.19
N ASP A 202 -7.30 3.66 18.34
CA ASP A 202 -7.12 4.70 17.32
C ASP A 202 -6.31 5.86 17.93
N ILE A 203 -5.34 6.39 17.18
CA ILE A 203 -4.49 7.48 17.64
C ILE A 203 -5.04 8.81 17.12
N GLN A 204 -5.29 9.75 18.02
CA GLN A 204 -5.83 11.05 17.66
C GLN A 204 -4.83 11.85 16.82
N GLY A 205 -5.16 12.09 15.54
CA GLY A 205 -4.33 12.91 14.66
C GLY A 205 -2.87 12.46 14.56
N CYS A 206 -2.63 11.15 14.46
CA CYS A 206 -1.29 10.56 14.55
C CYS A 206 -0.23 11.34 13.75
N PHE A 207 -0.48 11.60 12.45
CA PHE A 207 0.46 12.32 11.60
C PHE A 207 0.68 13.79 12.00
N ASP A 208 -0.28 14.40 12.65
CA ASP A 208 -0.27 15.84 12.96
C ASP A 208 0.36 16.13 14.34
N ASN A 209 0.46 15.12 15.22
CA ASN A 209 0.82 15.30 16.63
C ASN A 209 2.14 14.67 17.05
N ILE A 210 2.84 13.92 16.18
CA ILE A 210 4.12 13.30 16.54
C ILE A 210 5.12 14.38 16.99
N SER A 211 5.75 14.18 18.14
CA SER A 211 6.79 15.08 18.69
C SER A 211 7.98 15.18 17.73
N HIS A 212 8.34 16.40 17.32
CA HIS A 212 9.51 16.67 16.51
C HIS A 212 10.81 16.28 17.24
N ASP A 213 10.89 16.59 18.53
CA ASP A 213 12.08 16.30 19.35
C ASP A 213 12.28 14.79 19.48
N TRP A 214 11.19 14.05 19.71
CA TRP A 214 11.27 12.59 19.74
C TRP A 214 11.78 12.04 18.40
N MET A 215 11.22 12.49 17.26
CA MET A 215 11.67 12.04 15.94
C MET A 215 13.15 12.38 15.70
N ILE A 216 13.58 13.60 16.05
CA ILE A 216 14.97 14.03 15.88
C ILE A 216 15.90 13.20 16.76
N ALA A 217 15.52 12.87 17.98
CA ALA A 217 16.33 12.04 18.88
C ALA A 217 16.45 10.60 18.38
N ASN A 218 15.33 9.97 18.01
CA ASN A 218 15.22 8.50 17.89
C ASN A 218 15.35 7.96 16.46
N LEU A 219 14.99 8.71 15.41
CA LEU A 219 15.01 8.18 14.06
C LEU A 219 16.43 8.09 13.47
N PRO A 220 16.88 6.96 12.90
CA PRO A 220 18.24 6.73 12.42
C PRO A 220 18.44 7.30 11.00
N MET A 221 18.37 8.62 10.87
CA MET A 221 18.58 9.33 9.61
C MET A 221 19.31 10.66 9.82
N ASP A 222 19.66 11.35 8.73
CA ASP A 222 20.28 12.69 8.80
C ASP A 222 19.37 13.67 9.56
N LYS A 223 19.82 14.04 10.76
CA LYS A 223 19.07 14.91 11.68
C LYS A 223 18.89 16.33 11.16
N VAL A 224 19.84 16.83 10.35
CA VAL A 224 19.76 18.18 9.74
C VAL A 224 18.64 18.20 8.70
N ILE A 225 18.61 17.21 7.84
CA ILE A 225 17.56 17.08 6.80
C ILE A 225 16.19 16.86 7.44
N LEU A 226 16.10 15.97 8.43
CA LEU A 226 14.87 15.72 9.16
C LEU A 226 14.32 17.01 9.79
N ARG A 227 15.17 17.73 10.56
CA ARG A 227 14.79 18.99 11.21
C ARG A 227 14.28 20.03 10.19
N LYS A 228 14.93 20.13 9.03
CA LYS A 228 14.51 21.04 7.96
C LYS A 228 13.11 20.68 7.43
N TRP A 229 12.80 19.41 7.22
CA TRP A 229 11.47 18.99 6.77
C TRP A 229 10.39 19.23 7.81
N LEU A 230 10.65 18.92 9.06
CA LEU A 230 9.69 19.09 10.16
C LEU A 230 9.36 20.59 10.38
N LYS A 231 10.34 21.47 10.19
CA LYS A 231 10.19 22.93 10.37
C LYS A 231 9.84 23.70 9.09
N ALA A 232 9.59 23.02 7.96
CA ALA A 232 9.36 23.68 6.68
C ALA A 232 8.09 24.57 6.64
N GLY A 233 7.13 24.36 7.53
CA GLY A 233 5.85 25.06 7.53
C GLY A 233 4.95 24.72 6.34
N TYR A 234 3.83 25.41 6.24
CA TYR A 234 2.90 25.25 5.13
C TYR A 234 2.22 26.56 4.75
N VAL A 235 1.87 26.67 3.47
CA VAL A 235 1.11 27.78 2.93
C VAL A 235 -0.36 27.35 2.76
N TYR A 236 -1.26 28.13 3.33
CA TYR A 236 -2.70 27.99 3.19
C TYR A 236 -3.34 29.37 2.97
N GLN A 237 -4.16 29.53 1.94
CA GLN A 237 -4.77 30.81 1.55
C GLN A 237 -3.74 31.96 1.46
N SER A 238 -2.59 31.68 0.80
CA SER A 238 -1.48 32.61 0.61
C SER A 238 -0.75 33.07 1.90
N LYS A 239 -1.08 32.51 3.07
CA LYS A 239 -0.40 32.80 4.34
C LYS A 239 0.51 31.62 4.73
N LEU A 240 1.67 31.93 5.29
CA LEU A 240 2.63 30.95 5.81
C LEU A 240 2.32 30.64 7.27
N PHE A 241 2.28 29.35 7.61
CA PHE A 241 2.06 28.86 8.95
C PHE A 241 3.23 27.96 9.38
N PRO A 242 3.69 28.03 10.62
CA PRO A 242 4.72 27.12 11.13
C PRO A 242 4.16 25.71 11.34
N SER A 243 5.04 24.69 11.27
CA SER A 243 4.76 23.34 11.72
C SER A 243 5.40 23.12 13.08
N LEU A 244 4.59 22.96 14.13
CA LEU A 244 5.05 22.82 15.53
C LEU A 244 5.20 21.35 15.94
N SER A 245 4.41 20.46 15.34
CA SER A 245 4.42 19.03 15.58
C SER A 245 4.06 18.27 14.29
N GLY A 246 4.19 16.95 14.35
CA GLY A 246 3.75 16.05 13.29
C GLY A 246 4.67 15.95 12.09
N THR A 247 4.25 15.10 11.16
CA THR A 247 4.87 14.94 9.85
C THR A 247 3.81 15.14 8.77
N PRO A 248 4.12 15.83 7.66
CA PRO A 248 3.10 16.24 6.70
C PRO A 248 2.37 15.05 6.07
N GLN A 249 1.03 15.04 6.16
CA GLN A 249 0.21 14.11 5.40
C GLN A 249 0.37 14.41 3.90
N GLY A 250 1.03 13.50 3.17
CA GLY A 250 1.34 13.65 1.74
C GLY A 250 2.82 13.70 1.41
N GLY A 251 3.71 13.74 2.40
CA GLY A 251 5.15 13.51 2.23
C GLY A 251 5.44 12.04 1.88
N ILE A 252 6.41 11.81 1.00
CA ILE A 252 6.78 10.45 0.56
C ILE A 252 7.36 9.63 1.71
N ILE A 253 8.11 10.26 2.61
CA ILE A 253 8.78 9.60 3.74
C ILE A 253 7.90 9.52 5.00
N SER A 254 6.87 10.38 5.11
CA SER A 254 6.04 10.51 6.32
C SER A 254 5.43 9.20 6.82
N PRO A 255 4.95 8.27 5.94
CA PRO A 255 4.42 6.99 6.40
C PRO A 255 5.45 6.13 7.13
N VAL A 256 6.72 6.14 6.68
CA VAL A 256 7.79 5.38 7.33
C VAL A 256 8.20 6.05 8.64
N LEU A 257 8.28 7.38 8.70
CA LEU A 257 8.55 8.11 9.94
C LEU A 257 7.48 7.82 10.99
N ALA A 258 6.20 7.85 10.61
CA ALA A 258 5.09 7.51 11.52
C ALA A 258 5.16 6.05 11.99
N ASN A 259 5.44 5.10 11.10
CA ASN A 259 5.61 3.70 11.49
C ASN A 259 6.75 3.52 12.49
N MET A 260 7.93 4.09 12.21
CA MET A 260 9.09 3.99 13.10
C MET A 260 8.84 4.66 14.46
N THR A 261 7.96 5.69 14.50
CA THR A 261 7.53 6.29 15.76
C THR A 261 6.66 5.32 16.58
N LEU A 262 5.84 4.53 15.92
CA LEU A 262 4.95 3.56 16.57
C LEU A 262 5.57 2.17 16.78
N ASP A 263 6.69 1.88 16.11
CA ASP A 263 7.41 0.63 16.27
C ASP A 263 8.04 0.54 17.68
N GLY A 264 8.12 -0.67 18.19
CA GLY A 264 8.47 -0.97 19.57
C GLY A 264 7.28 -1.11 20.51
N LEU A 265 6.06 -0.81 20.08
CA LEU A 265 4.84 -1.04 20.87
C LEU A 265 4.65 -2.53 21.17
N GLU A 266 4.81 -3.40 20.15
CA GLU A 266 4.72 -4.85 20.32
C GLU A 266 5.79 -5.38 21.29
N THR A 267 7.02 -4.88 21.15
CA THR A 267 8.14 -5.25 22.01
C THR A 267 7.94 -4.76 23.45
N MET A 268 7.45 -3.53 23.65
CA MET A 268 7.16 -2.97 24.97
C MET A 268 6.08 -3.81 25.67
N LEU A 269 4.98 -4.10 24.98
CA LEU A 269 3.91 -4.94 25.52
C LEU A 269 4.41 -6.34 25.88
N ALA A 270 5.21 -6.97 25.02
CA ALA A 270 5.79 -8.27 25.28
C ALA A 270 6.71 -8.26 26.52
N LYS A 271 7.55 -7.23 26.67
CA LYS A 271 8.45 -7.08 27.83
C LYS A 271 7.68 -6.82 29.14
N ARG A 272 6.75 -5.85 29.12
CA ARG A 272 6.01 -5.44 30.33
C ARG A 272 5.13 -6.56 30.88
N PHE A 273 4.61 -7.41 29.97
CA PHE A 273 3.69 -8.50 30.33
C PHE A 273 4.28 -9.91 30.11
N SER A 274 5.61 -10.02 30.00
CA SER A 274 6.34 -11.28 29.71
C SER A 274 6.19 -12.36 30.77
N ASN A 275 5.98 -11.99 32.04
CA ASN A 275 5.84 -12.92 33.17
C ASN A 275 4.51 -13.72 33.14
N ALA A 276 3.67 -13.50 32.17
CA ALA A 276 2.55 -14.38 31.90
C ALA A 276 3.04 -15.60 31.14
N LYS A 277 3.69 -16.52 31.83
CA LYS A 277 3.94 -17.87 31.31
C LYS A 277 2.70 -18.33 30.53
N TRP A 278 2.90 -18.54 29.24
CA TRP A 278 2.20 -19.42 28.30
C TRP A 278 0.66 -19.50 28.33
N THR A 279 -0.03 -19.26 29.42
CA THR A 279 -1.40 -19.72 29.64
C THR A 279 -2.42 -18.62 29.94
N GLY A 280 -1.99 -17.41 30.33
CA GLY A 280 -2.98 -16.49 30.92
C GLY A 280 -3.38 -15.31 30.06
N LYS A 281 -2.44 -14.52 29.55
CA LYS A 281 -2.77 -13.16 29.10
C LYS A 281 -3.16 -13.03 27.62
N LYS A 282 -2.84 -14.02 26.76
CA LYS A 282 -3.26 -14.10 25.34
C LYS A 282 -3.04 -12.77 24.58
N LEU A 283 -1.96 -12.07 24.91
CA LEU A 283 -1.63 -10.74 24.41
C LEU A 283 -1.04 -10.82 23.00
N GLN A 284 -1.68 -10.18 22.05
CA GLN A 284 -1.18 -10.04 20.67
C GLN A 284 -1.53 -8.65 20.14
N LEU A 285 -0.57 -8.01 19.48
CA LEU A 285 -0.79 -6.77 18.75
C LEU A 285 -1.00 -7.08 17.26
N VAL A 286 -1.95 -6.42 16.63
CA VAL A 286 -2.06 -6.34 15.15
C VAL A 286 -2.24 -4.88 14.78
N ARG A 287 -1.26 -4.29 14.08
CA ARG A 287 -1.25 -2.87 13.75
C ARG A 287 -1.26 -2.64 12.24
N TYR A 288 -2.04 -1.68 11.80
CA TYR A 288 -2.04 -1.17 10.44
C TYR A 288 -1.95 0.36 10.46
N ALA A 289 -0.74 0.91 10.39
CA ALA A 289 -0.45 2.33 10.62
C ALA A 289 -0.87 2.78 12.03
N ASP A 290 -1.80 3.71 12.11
CA ASP A 290 -2.40 4.26 13.33
C ASP A 290 -3.57 3.43 13.89
N ASP A 291 -4.18 2.57 13.07
CA ASP A 291 -5.21 1.63 13.52
C ASP A 291 -4.56 0.36 14.11
N PHE A 292 -4.93 -0.06 15.30
CA PHE A 292 -4.42 -1.29 15.90
C PHE A 292 -5.43 -1.99 16.80
N ILE A 293 -5.22 -3.28 16.97
CA ILE A 293 -5.94 -4.07 17.99
C ILE A 293 -4.95 -4.77 18.90
N ILE A 294 -5.33 -4.92 20.18
CA ILE A 294 -4.60 -5.70 21.18
C ILE A 294 -5.56 -6.70 21.77
N THR A 295 -5.19 -7.98 21.76
CA THR A 295 -6.02 -9.05 22.34
C THR A 295 -5.67 -9.28 23.80
N GLY A 296 -6.63 -9.72 24.61
CA GLY A 296 -6.41 -10.02 26.02
C GLY A 296 -7.41 -11.04 26.57
N TYR A 297 -7.12 -11.57 27.76
CA TYR A 297 -7.92 -12.60 28.41
C TYR A 297 -9.16 -12.04 29.14
N SER A 298 -9.10 -10.80 29.68
CA SER A 298 -10.24 -10.13 30.29
C SER A 298 -10.35 -8.66 29.89
N LYS A 299 -11.52 -8.08 30.08
CA LYS A 299 -11.81 -6.67 29.82
C LYS A 299 -11.06 -5.79 30.82
N GLU A 300 -11.15 -6.13 32.09
CA GLU A 300 -10.57 -5.38 33.21
C GLU A 300 -9.05 -5.28 33.07
N TRP A 301 -8.40 -6.36 32.66
CA TRP A 301 -6.97 -6.36 32.44
C TRP A 301 -6.55 -5.48 31.27
N LEU A 302 -7.31 -5.52 30.17
CA LEU A 302 -7.07 -4.63 29.03
C LEU A 302 -7.28 -3.15 29.41
N GLU A 303 -8.26 -2.86 30.27
CA GLU A 303 -8.61 -1.51 30.67
C GLU A 303 -7.61 -0.93 31.69
N ASN A 304 -7.28 -1.70 32.72
CA ASN A 304 -6.53 -1.22 33.88
C ASN A 304 -5.01 -1.37 33.75
N GLU A 305 -4.53 -2.29 32.91
CA GLU A 305 -3.08 -2.52 32.75
C GLU A 305 -2.59 -2.22 31.34
N VAL A 306 -3.24 -2.78 30.29
CA VAL A 306 -2.73 -2.68 28.93
C VAL A 306 -2.96 -1.28 28.35
N ARG A 307 -4.16 -0.73 28.51
CA ARG A 307 -4.50 0.62 28.03
C ARG A 307 -3.59 1.70 28.63
N PRO A 308 -3.33 1.75 29.94
CA PRO A 308 -2.38 2.70 30.52
C PRO A 308 -0.97 2.55 29.97
N ALA A 309 -0.48 1.33 29.76
CA ALA A 309 0.83 1.08 29.16
C ALA A 309 0.94 1.61 27.73
N VAL A 310 -0.14 1.47 26.94
CA VAL A 310 -0.21 2.04 25.58
C VAL A 310 -0.25 3.56 25.64
N VAL A 311 -1.01 4.15 26.55
CA VAL A 311 -1.07 5.62 26.75
C VAL A 311 0.31 6.17 27.11
N GLU A 312 1.03 5.55 28.04
CA GLU A 312 2.39 5.93 28.42
C GLU A 312 3.36 5.87 27.23
N PHE A 313 3.30 4.78 26.46
CA PHE A 313 4.13 4.61 25.26
C PHE A 313 3.86 5.71 24.21
N LEU A 314 2.60 6.06 23.99
CA LEU A 314 2.19 7.09 23.03
C LEU A 314 2.55 8.49 23.52
N ALA A 315 2.37 8.78 24.83
CA ALA A 315 2.67 10.07 25.44
C ALA A 315 4.14 10.48 25.25
N GLN A 316 5.09 9.54 25.39
CA GLN A 316 6.52 9.78 25.14
C GLN A 316 6.79 10.27 23.72
N ARG A 317 5.88 10.02 22.77
CA ARG A 317 5.97 10.37 21.35
C ARG A 317 5.12 11.58 20.98
N GLY A 318 4.49 12.23 21.99
CA GLY A 318 3.56 13.34 21.78
C GLY A 318 2.21 12.90 21.22
N LEU A 319 1.87 11.61 21.34
CA LEU A 319 0.65 11.04 20.78
C LEU A 319 -0.37 10.73 21.88
N VAL A 320 -1.64 10.84 21.53
CA VAL A 320 -2.76 10.60 22.43
C VAL A 320 -3.70 9.55 21.83
N LEU A 321 -4.13 8.60 22.66
CA LEU A 321 -5.13 7.61 22.30
C LEU A 321 -6.52 8.29 22.18
N SER A 322 -7.24 8.04 21.09
CA SER A 322 -8.59 8.60 20.90
C SER A 322 -9.58 7.96 21.88
N GLN A 323 -10.13 8.74 22.81
CA GLN A 323 -11.10 8.22 23.78
C GLN A 323 -12.42 7.81 23.11
N GLU A 324 -12.88 8.55 22.12
CA GLU A 324 -14.15 8.26 21.41
C GLU A 324 -14.09 6.94 20.62
N LYS A 325 -12.94 6.62 20.05
CA LYS A 325 -12.79 5.49 19.13
C LYS A 325 -12.12 4.27 19.77
N THR A 326 -11.45 4.44 20.91
CA THR A 326 -10.82 3.33 21.61
C THR A 326 -11.87 2.57 22.44
N LYS A 327 -12.04 1.30 22.13
CA LYS A 327 -13.06 0.44 22.75
C LYS A 327 -12.46 -0.90 23.14
N ILE A 328 -13.05 -1.50 24.16
CA ILE A 328 -12.76 -2.88 24.54
C ILE A 328 -14.01 -3.71 24.26
N THR A 329 -13.89 -4.62 23.30
CA THR A 329 -15.02 -5.37 22.75
C THR A 329 -14.81 -6.87 22.96
N HIS A 330 -15.87 -7.58 23.37
CA HIS A 330 -15.87 -9.04 23.40
C HIS A 330 -16.04 -9.58 21.97
N ILE A 331 -15.25 -10.59 21.60
CA ILE A 331 -15.21 -11.14 20.23
C ILE A 331 -16.56 -11.73 19.77
N GLY A 332 -17.44 -12.12 20.70
CA GLY A 332 -18.80 -12.55 20.42
C GLY A 332 -19.70 -11.42 19.93
N ASN A 333 -19.44 -10.16 20.32
CA ASN A 333 -20.12 -8.99 19.81
C ASN A 333 -19.52 -8.55 18.47
N GLY A 334 -18.21 -8.79 18.27
CA GLY A 334 -17.45 -8.46 17.10
C GLY A 334 -17.03 -6.99 17.04
N PHE A 335 -15.99 -6.71 16.29
CA PHE A 335 -15.43 -5.39 16.07
C PHE A 335 -15.14 -5.14 14.59
N ASP A 336 -15.03 -3.87 14.20
CA ASP A 336 -14.72 -3.47 12.83
C ASP A 336 -13.25 -3.06 12.72
N PHE A 337 -12.48 -3.74 11.85
CA PHE A 337 -11.09 -3.44 11.60
C PHE A 337 -10.81 -3.40 10.09
N LEU A 338 -10.25 -2.32 9.60
CA LEU A 338 -9.88 -2.12 8.17
C LEU A 338 -11.05 -2.38 7.20
N GLY A 339 -12.28 -2.07 7.61
CA GLY A 339 -13.48 -2.26 6.78
C GLY A 339 -14.06 -3.69 6.79
N TRP A 340 -13.58 -4.52 7.69
CA TRP A 340 -14.14 -5.86 7.96
C TRP A 340 -14.66 -5.93 9.39
N ASN A 341 -15.78 -6.65 9.57
CA ASN A 341 -16.26 -7.08 10.86
C ASN A 341 -15.64 -8.43 11.21
N VAL A 342 -14.97 -8.49 12.35
CA VAL A 342 -14.31 -9.68 12.92
C VAL A 342 -15.14 -10.14 14.10
N ARG A 343 -15.76 -11.32 14.01
CA ARG A 343 -16.69 -11.81 15.05
C ARG A 343 -16.68 -13.33 15.17
N LYS A 344 -16.81 -13.84 16.39
CA LYS A 344 -17.08 -15.26 16.66
C LYS A 344 -18.59 -15.52 16.70
N TYR A 345 -19.03 -16.51 15.93
CA TYR A 345 -20.40 -17.02 15.90
C TYR A 345 -20.36 -18.49 16.33
N ASN A 346 -20.94 -18.83 17.44
CA ASN A 346 -20.97 -20.20 17.97
C ASN A 346 -19.57 -20.86 17.92
N GLY A 347 -18.55 -20.15 18.43
CA GLY A 347 -17.16 -20.61 18.48
C GLY A 347 -16.37 -20.51 17.15
N LYS A 348 -17.00 -20.19 16.02
CA LYS A 348 -16.33 -20.04 14.72
C LYS A 348 -16.09 -18.56 14.41
N LEU A 349 -14.82 -18.19 14.19
CA LEU A 349 -14.46 -16.83 13.78
C LEU A 349 -14.79 -16.61 12.30
N LEU A 350 -15.53 -15.57 12.01
CA LEU A 350 -15.79 -15.11 10.65
C LEU A 350 -15.30 -13.67 10.49
N ILE A 351 -14.63 -13.40 9.37
CA ILE A 351 -14.26 -12.06 8.92
C ILE A 351 -15.12 -11.77 7.69
N LYS A 352 -15.93 -10.71 7.76
CA LYS A 352 -16.88 -10.31 6.70
C LYS A 352 -16.70 -8.82 6.38
N PRO A 353 -17.12 -8.33 5.20
CA PRO A 353 -17.24 -6.89 4.98
C PRO A 353 -18.10 -6.24 6.07
N SER A 354 -17.66 -5.13 6.65
CA SER A 354 -18.41 -4.43 7.69
C SER A 354 -19.65 -3.74 7.12
N LYS A 355 -20.70 -3.60 7.93
CA LYS A 355 -21.95 -2.92 7.52
C LYS A 355 -21.67 -1.49 7.03
N ALA A 356 -20.81 -0.77 7.73
CA ALA A 356 -20.43 0.60 7.36
C ALA A 356 -19.70 0.65 5.99
N ASN A 357 -18.85 -0.35 5.69
CA ASN A 357 -18.15 -0.43 4.40
C ASN A 357 -19.12 -0.76 3.25
N ILE A 358 -20.09 -1.67 3.48
CA ILE A 358 -21.12 -2.02 2.50
C ILE A 358 -21.99 -0.80 2.19
N SER A 359 -22.51 -0.12 3.21
CA SER A 359 -23.34 1.07 3.05
C SER A 359 -22.60 2.16 2.26
N ALA A 360 -21.37 2.49 2.66
CA ALA A 360 -20.55 3.48 1.98
C ALA A 360 -20.26 3.13 0.51
N HIS A 361 -20.13 1.84 0.19
CA HIS A 361 -19.97 1.38 -1.18
C HIS A 361 -21.24 1.57 -2.01
N LEU A 362 -22.40 1.17 -1.46
CA LEU A 362 -23.70 1.34 -2.13
C LEU A 362 -24.05 2.82 -2.32
N ASP A 363 -23.76 3.67 -1.33
CA ASP A 363 -23.98 5.13 -1.41
C ASP A 363 -23.14 5.76 -2.51
N LYS A 364 -21.86 5.33 -2.63
CA LYS A 364 -20.99 5.79 -3.72
C LYS A 364 -21.52 5.38 -5.10
N LEU A 365 -22.02 4.16 -5.25
CA LEU A 365 -22.61 3.68 -6.50
C LEU A 365 -23.91 4.44 -6.82
N ARG A 366 -24.77 4.65 -5.82
CA ARG A 366 -25.99 5.43 -5.93
C ARG A 366 -25.73 6.86 -6.39
N ALA A 367 -24.77 7.53 -5.76
CA ALA A 367 -24.36 8.88 -6.14
C ALA A 367 -23.86 8.94 -7.59
N LEU A 368 -23.03 7.96 -8.00
CA LEU A 368 -22.51 7.88 -9.36
C LEU A 368 -23.63 7.67 -10.40
N ILE A 369 -24.57 6.74 -10.14
CA ILE A 369 -25.70 6.46 -11.03
C ILE A 369 -26.60 7.71 -11.13
N ASN A 370 -26.87 8.37 -10.02
CA ASN A 370 -27.70 9.59 -9.98
C ASN A 370 -27.05 10.79 -10.68
N ALA A 371 -25.73 10.92 -10.63
CA ALA A 371 -25.00 11.96 -11.36
C ALA A 371 -24.99 11.70 -12.88
N ASN A 372 -25.24 10.45 -13.32
CA ASN A 372 -25.15 10.03 -14.71
C ASN A 372 -26.52 9.59 -15.31
N LYS A 373 -27.58 10.34 -15.01
CA LYS A 373 -28.96 10.01 -15.42
C LYS A 373 -29.16 9.98 -16.93
N ALA A 374 -28.48 10.85 -17.68
CA ALA A 374 -28.61 10.99 -19.13
C ALA A 374 -27.48 10.28 -19.92
N THR A 375 -26.47 9.73 -19.23
CA THR A 375 -25.29 9.12 -19.84
C THR A 375 -25.61 7.86 -20.64
N ARG A 376 -24.85 7.55 -21.70
CA ARG A 376 -24.96 6.29 -22.45
C ARG A 376 -24.69 5.09 -21.56
N GLN A 377 -25.36 3.96 -21.83
CA GLN A 377 -25.23 2.74 -21.04
C GLN A 377 -23.78 2.24 -20.95
N ALA A 378 -23.04 2.19 -22.06
CA ALA A 378 -21.65 1.76 -22.09
C ALA A 378 -20.75 2.64 -21.21
N THR A 379 -20.95 3.96 -21.24
CA THR A 379 -20.20 4.90 -20.39
C THR A 379 -20.48 4.65 -18.91
N LEU A 380 -21.75 4.46 -18.53
CA LEU A 380 -22.14 4.14 -17.16
C LEU A 380 -21.50 2.82 -16.68
N ILE A 381 -21.53 1.77 -17.52
CA ILE A 381 -20.85 0.50 -17.25
C ILE A 381 -19.34 0.72 -17.06
N GLY A 382 -18.72 1.54 -17.91
CA GLY A 382 -17.31 1.90 -17.82
C GLY A 382 -16.93 2.59 -16.49
N LEU A 383 -17.82 3.42 -15.95
CA LEU A 383 -17.64 4.10 -14.66
C LEU A 383 -17.86 3.17 -13.46
N LEU A 384 -18.83 2.27 -13.52
CA LEU A 384 -19.20 1.37 -12.43
C LEU A 384 -18.23 0.19 -12.28
N ASN A 385 -17.80 -0.42 -13.38
CA ASN A 385 -16.98 -1.62 -13.37
C ASN A 385 -15.67 -1.53 -12.56
N PRO A 386 -14.87 -0.45 -12.64
CA PRO A 386 -13.66 -0.31 -11.82
C PRO A 386 -13.98 -0.26 -10.32
N ILE A 387 -15.10 0.36 -9.93
CA ILE A 387 -15.52 0.51 -8.54
C ILE A 387 -15.99 -0.85 -7.98
N LEU A 388 -16.83 -1.57 -8.73
CA LEU A 388 -17.32 -2.91 -8.36
C LEU A 388 -16.18 -3.92 -8.25
N ARG A 389 -15.30 -3.99 -9.26
CA ARG A 389 -14.13 -4.87 -9.25
C ARG A 389 -13.17 -4.56 -8.11
N GLY A 390 -12.88 -3.27 -7.89
CA GLY A 390 -11.98 -2.85 -6.84
C GLY A 390 -12.49 -3.24 -5.45
N TRP A 391 -13.78 -3.03 -5.19
CA TRP A 391 -14.42 -3.39 -3.92
C TRP A 391 -14.51 -4.92 -3.74
N ALA A 392 -14.95 -5.66 -4.76
CA ALA A 392 -15.03 -7.11 -4.70
C ALA A 392 -13.66 -7.77 -4.50
N ASN A 393 -12.63 -7.29 -5.20
CA ASN A 393 -11.25 -7.76 -5.02
C ASN A 393 -10.70 -7.47 -3.62
N TYR A 394 -11.03 -6.32 -3.02
CA TYR A 394 -10.63 -6.00 -1.65
C TYR A 394 -11.18 -7.00 -0.63
N HIS A 395 -12.40 -7.49 -0.84
CA HIS A 395 -13.06 -8.44 0.04
C HIS A 395 -12.94 -9.91 -0.39
N SER A 396 -12.22 -10.21 -1.47
CA SER A 396 -12.14 -11.56 -2.05
C SER A 396 -11.40 -12.60 -1.21
N HIS A 397 -10.80 -12.21 -0.10
CA HIS A 397 -10.05 -13.13 0.80
C HIS A 397 -10.76 -13.42 2.12
N VAL A 398 -11.95 -12.87 2.32
CA VAL A 398 -12.80 -13.04 3.50
C VAL A 398 -14.16 -13.66 3.14
N VAL A 399 -15.01 -13.91 4.13
CA VAL A 399 -16.35 -14.49 3.93
C VAL A 399 -17.29 -13.43 3.34
N ALA A 400 -17.29 -13.27 2.02
CA ALA A 400 -17.99 -12.17 1.35
C ALA A 400 -19.08 -12.59 0.33
N LYS A 401 -19.23 -13.87 -0.04
CA LYS A 401 -20.15 -14.29 -1.13
C LYS A 401 -21.60 -13.83 -0.93
N LYS A 402 -22.15 -14.02 0.27
CA LYS A 402 -23.52 -13.56 0.56
C LYS A 402 -23.65 -12.04 0.42
N VAL A 403 -22.62 -11.30 0.86
CA VAL A 403 -22.58 -9.84 0.75
C VAL A 403 -22.42 -9.40 -0.71
N PHE A 404 -21.65 -10.12 -1.52
CA PHE A 404 -21.52 -9.83 -2.94
C PHE A 404 -22.87 -9.95 -3.66
N ASN A 405 -23.64 -11.01 -3.38
CA ASN A 405 -24.99 -11.17 -3.93
C ASN A 405 -25.92 -10.03 -3.50
N GLN A 406 -25.86 -9.60 -2.23
CA GLN A 406 -26.64 -8.46 -1.74
C GLN A 406 -26.29 -7.16 -2.48
N VAL A 407 -25.00 -6.91 -2.73
CA VAL A 407 -24.53 -5.74 -3.47
C VAL A 407 -24.99 -5.83 -4.93
N ASP A 408 -24.86 -6.98 -5.58
CA ASP A 408 -25.30 -7.17 -6.98
C ASP A 408 -26.81 -6.89 -7.12
N ASN A 409 -27.64 -7.39 -6.18
CA ASN A 409 -29.07 -7.13 -6.17
C ASN A 409 -29.38 -5.62 -5.99
N ALA A 410 -28.74 -4.97 -5.03
CA ALA A 410 -28.94 -3.53 -4.80
C ALA A 410 -28.51 -2.69 -6.01
N VAL A 411 -27.42 -3.06 -6.68
CA VAL A 411 -26.96 -2.40 -7.92
C VAL A 411 -27.93 -2.63 -9.06
N TRP A 412 -28.45 -3.86 -9.20
CA TRP A 412 -29.47 -4.17 -10.19
C TRP A 412 -30.72 -3.30 -10.00
N GLU A 413 -31.23 -3.17 -8.78
CA GLU A 413 -32.38 -2.30 -8.48
C GLU A 413 -32.14 -0.83 -8.83
N MET A 414 -30.94 -0.30 -8.52
CA MET A 414 -30.57 1.07 -8.88
C MET A 414 -30.57 1.27 -10.40
N LEU A 415 -30.03 0.31 -11.16
CA LEU A 415 -29.95 0.36 -12.62
C LEU A 415 -31.31 0.13 -13.29
N TRP A 416 -32.17 -0.70 -12.70
CA TRP A 416 -33.54 -0.85 -13.15
C TRP A 416 -34.29 0.47 -13.05
N ARG A 417 -34.26 1.14 -11.89
CA ARG A 417 -34.87 2.47 -11.70
C ARG A 417 -34.28 3.52 -12.66
N TRP A 418 -32.96 3.48 -12.89
CA TRP A 418 -32.30 4.34 -13.86
C TRP A 418 -32.82 4.10 -15.28
N ALA A 419 -33.01 2.85 -15.70
CA ALA A 419 -33.50 2.48 -17.03
C ALA A 419 -34.98 2.86 -17.23
N VAL A 420 -35.83 2.53 -16.27
CA VAL A 420 -37.29 2.85 -16.32
C VAL A 420 -37.52 4.34 -16.40
N ARG A 421 -36.82 5.14 -15.57
CA ARG A 421 -36.93 6.59 -15.57
C ARG A 421 -36.63 7.24 -16.92
N ARG A 422 -35.77 6.65 -17.74
CA ARG A 422 -35.38 7.20 -19.06
C ARG A 422 -36.47 7.05 -20.11
N HIS A 423 -37.43 6.16 -19.90
CA HIS A 423 -38.44 5.79 -20.86
C HIS A 423 -39.83 5.69 -20.21
N PRO A 424 -40.36 6.80 -19.68
CA PRO A 424 -41.61 6.77 -18.92
C PRO A 424 -42.85 6.32 -19.76
N ARG A 425 -42.76 6.46 -21.09
CA ARG A 425 -43.83 6.06 -22.01
C ARG A 425 -43.66 4.66 -22.63
N LYS A 426 -42.62 3.89 -22.22
CA LYS A 426 -42.35 2.55 -22.72
C LYS A 426 -42.76 1.49 -21.69
N THR A 427 -43.15 0.30 -22.17
CA THR A 427 -43.46 -0.82 -21.28
C THR A 427 -42.20 -1.32 -20.55
N LEU A 428 -42.38 -1.90 -19.37
CA LEU A 428 -41.30 -2.49 -18.60
C LEU A 428 -40.59 -3.62 -19.37
N ARG A 429 -41.30 -4.35 -20.21
CA ARG A 429 -40.75 -5.39 -21.11
C ARG A 429 -39.78 -4.76 -22.11
N TRP A 430 -40.14 -3.65 -22.75
CA TRP A 430 -39.29 -2.93 -23.68
C TRP A 430 -38.03 -2.42 -22.97
N VAL A 431 -38.16 -1.84 -21.75
CA VAL A 431 -37.01 -1.35 -20.95
C VAL A 431 -36.08 -2.51 -20.62
N LYS A 432 -36.64 -3.67 -20.22
CA LYS A 432 -35.83 -4.88 -19.97
C LYS A 432 -35.05 -5.29 -21.22
N ASP A 433 -35.71 -5.45 -22.35
CA ASP A 433 -35.09 -5.95 -23.58
C ASP A 433 -34.07 -4.96 -24.14
N ARG A 434 -34.22 -3.65 -23.88
CA ARG A 434 -33.30 -2.59 -24.27
C ARG A 434 -32.03 -2.61 -23.45
N TYR A 435 -32.11 -2.77 -22.12
CA TYR A 435 -30.99 -2.52 -21.18
C TYR A 435 -30.42 -3.80 -20.58
N PHE A 436 -31.16 -4.87 -20.55
CA PHE A 436 -30.76 -6.13 -19.93
C PHE A 436 -30.78 -7.27 -20.95
N LYS A 437 -29.66 -7.98 -21.03
CA LYS A 437 -29.46 -9.08 -21.99
C LYS A 437 -29.32 -10.41 -21.25
N VAL A 438 -29.54 -11.48 -22.02
CA VAL A 438 -29.26 -12.84 -21.59
C VAL A 438 -27.78 -13.12 -21.87
N GLN A 439 -27.04 -13.58 -20.87
CA GLN A 439 -25.62 -14.00 -21.00
C GLN A 439 -25.42 -15.34 -20.27
N GLY A 440 -25.29 -16.41 -21.02
CA GLY A 440 -25.25 -17.75 -20.46
C GLY A 440 -26.55 -18.06 -19.68
N ALA A 441 -26.43 -18.52 -18.45
CA ALA A 441 -27.54 -18.80 -17.55
C ALA A 441 -28.22 -17.55 -16.94
N ARG A 442 -27.67 -16.36 -17.12
CA ARG A 442 -28.18 -15.10 -16.52
C ARG A 442 -29.10 -14.37 -17.49
N ARG A 443 -30.30 -14.05 -17.02
CA ARG A 443 -31.35 -13.44 -17.87
C ARG A 443 -31.46 -11.92 -17.77
N TRP A 444 -30.80 -11.29 -16.75
CA TRP A 444 -30.95 -9.86 -16.44
C TRP A 444 -29.60 -9.19 -16.29
N VAL A 445 -28.73 -9.37 -17.30
CA VAL A 445 -27.40 -8.77 -17.27
C VAL A 445 -27.44 -7.37 -17.90
N PHE A 446 -27.11 -6.34 -17.14
CA PHE A 446 -27.03 -4.97 -17.64
C PHE A 446 -25.88 -4.87 -18.63
N SER A 447 -26.19 -4.86 -19.94
CA SER A 447 -25.19 -4.87 -21.02
C SER A 447 -25.72 -4.27 -22.30
N CYS A 448 -24.81 -3.73 -23.11
CA CYS A 448 -25.11 -3.19 -24.43
C CYS A 448 -23.97 -3.48 -25.41
N ASP A 449 -24.31 -3.46 -26.68
CA ASP A 449 -23.38 -3.50 -27.79
C ASP A 449 -23.27 -2.09 -28.39
N GLU A 450 -22.06 -1.55 -28.47
CA GLU A 450 -21.77 -0.26 -29.09
C GLU A 450 -20.60 -0.40 -30.05
N GLN A 451 -20.58 0.40 -31.12
CA GLN A 451 -19.41 0.55 -31.97
C GLN A 451 -18.34 1.37 -31.23
N SER A 452 -17.14 0.85 -31.16
CA SER A 452 -15.97 1.59 -30.69
C SER A 452 -15.52 2.58 -31.75
N ALA A 453 -14.69 3.57 -31.37
CA ALA A 453 -14.12 4.56 -32.28
C ALA A 453 -13.33 3.93 -33.45
N ASP A 454 -12.89 2.69 -33.32
CA ASP A 454 -12.22 1.87 -34.33
C ASP A 454 -13.21 1.09 -35.24
N GLY A 455 -14.52 1.38 -35.18
CA GLY A 455 -15.57 0.73 -35.96
C GLY A 455 -15.95 -0.69 -35.51
N ARG A 456 -15.28 -1.26 -34.52
CA ARG A 456 -15.54 -2.61 -34.03
C ARG A 456 -16.72 -2.64 -33.06
N LYS A 457 -17.63 -3.60 -33.21
CA LYS A 457 -18.67 -3.87 -32.21
C LYS A 457 -18.03 -4.38 -30.93
N ARG A 458 -18.27 -3.69 -29.80
CA ARG A 458 -17.83 -4.12 -28.47
C ARG A 458 -19.02 -4.27 -27.55
N GLN A 459 -19.07 -5.40 -26.87
CA GLN A 459 -20.04 -5.63 -25.82
C GLN A 459 -19.54 -5.05 -24.49
N TYR A 460 -20.34 -4.18 -23.90
CA TYR A 460 -20.11 -3.63 -22.56
C TYR A 460 -21.03 -4.33 -21.59
N THR A 461 -20.46 -4.98 -20.59
CA THR A 461 -21.20 -5.76 -19.59
C THR A 461 -20.84 -5.28 -18.19
N LEU A 462 -21.86 -5.09 -17.35
CA LEU A 462 -21.65 -4.81 -15.93
C LEU A 462 -21.07 -6.03 -15.22
N VAL A 463 -20.03 -5.81 -14.43
CA VAL A 463 -19.40 -6.85 -13.62
C VAL A 463 -20.27 -7.16 -12.41
N SER A 464 -20.47 -8.42 -12.14
CA SER A 464 -21.09 -8.89 -10.89
C SER A 464 -20.02 -9.10 -9.82
N ALA A 465 -20.24 -8.56 -8.63
CA ALA A 465 -19.33 -8.78 -7.49
C ALA A 465 -19.28 -10.27 -7.10
N SER A 466 -20.41 -10.97 -7.24
CA SER A 466 -20.53 -12.40 -6.95
C SER A 466 -19.72 -13.31 -7.88
N ASP A 467 -19.28 -12.82 -9.05
CA ASP A 467 -18.35 -13.56 -9.91
C ASP A 467 -16.92 -13.61 -9.36
N THR A 468 -16.60 -12.71 -8.44
CA THR A 468 -15.26 -12.68 -7.83
C THR A 468 -15.07 -13.92 -6.95
N PRO A 469 -14.07 -14.77 -7.25
CA PRO A 469 -13.80 -15.95 -6.44
C PRO A 469 -13.29 -15.55 -5.06
N ILE A 470 -13.68 -16.29 -4.03
CA ILE A 470 -13.09 -16.16 -2.70
C ILE A 470 -11.82 -17.00 -2.65
N VAL A 471 -10.68 -16.34 -2.46
CA VAL A 471 -9.37 -16.97 -2.41
C VAL A 471 -8.68 -16.60 -1.10
N ARG A 472 -8.40 -17.61 -0.26
CA ARG A 472 -7.72 -17.41 1.01
C ARG A 472 -6.38 -16.71 0.81
N HIS A 473 -6.15 -15.64 1.56
CA HIS A 473 -4.88 -14.93 1.54
C HIS A 473 -3.79 -15.71 2.27
N ILE A 474 -2.61 -15.79 1.65
CA ILE A 474 -1.41 -16.33 2.30
C ILE A 474 -0.72 -15.17 3.01
N LYS A 475 -0.77 -15.16 4.33
CA LYS A 475 -0.13 -14.13 5.15
C LYS A 475 1.38 -14.09 4.92
N ILE A 476 1.96 -12.89 4.89
CA ILE A 476 3.41 -12.71 4.85
C ILE A 476 4.06 -13.24 6.13
N LYS A 477 5.24 -13.84 6.02
CA LYS A 477 6.04 -14.20 7.21
C LYS A 477 6.43 -12.91 7.94
N ALA A 478 6.26 -12.90 9.25
CA ALA A 478 6.44 -11.69 10.06
C ALA A 478 7.86 -11.08 9.95
N ALA A 479 8.89 -11.95 9.89
CA ALA A 479 10.28 -11.56 9.75
C ALA A 479 10.73 -11.25 8.31
N ALA A 480 9.86 -11.44 7.30
CA ALA A 480 10.26 -11.25 5.90
C ALA A 480 10.57 -9.77 5.62
N ASN A 481 11.81 -9.51 5.18
CA ASN A 481 12.31 -8.20 4.84
C ASN A 481 12.63 -8.14 3.33
N PRO A 482 11.97 -7.28 2.53
CA PRO A 482 12.20 -7.23 1.09
C PRO A 482 13.53 -6.61 0.67
N HIS A 483 14.29 -6.05 1.61
CA HIS A 483 15.63 -5.50 1.40
C HIS A 483 16.74 -6.48 1.79
N ASP A 484 16.39 -7.63 2.37
CA ASP A 484 17.31 -8.69 2.77
C ASP A 484 17.33 -9.79 1.69
N PRO A 485 18.47 -10.03 1.03
CA PRO A 485 18.60 -11.07 0.00
C PRO A 485 18.22 -12.48 0.47
N ALA A 486 18.34 -12.78 1.77
CA ALA A 486 17.95 -14.05 2.34
C ALA A 486 16.46 -14.38 2.15
N TRP A 487 15.63 -13.35 1.88
CA TRP A 487 14.21 -13.51 1.64
C TRP A 487 13.80 -13.51 0.15
N ASP A 488 14.75 -13.38 -0.79
CA ASP A 488 14.44 -13.27 -2.22
C ASP A 488 13.65 -14.48 -2.73
N GLU A 489 14.11 -15.70 -2.46
CA GLU A 489 13.42 -16.93 -2.86
C GLU A 489 11.99 -17.02 -2.27
N TYR A 490 11.84 -16.61 -1.00
CA TYR A 490 10.52 -16.56 -0.36
C TYR A 490 9.58 -15.60 -1.09
N PHE A 491 10.04 -14.41 -1.44
CA PHE A 491 9.20 -13.42 -2.16
C PHE A 491 8.89 -13.89 -3.57
N GLU A 492 9.83 -14.49 -4.28
CA GLU A 492 9.61 -15.05 -5.62
C GLU A 492 8.58 -16.19 -5.58
N SER A 493 8.71 -17.12 -4.64
CA SER A 493 7.71 -18.18 -4.42
C SER A 493 6.33 -17.61 -4.09
N ARG A 494 6.27 -16.58 -3.23
CA ARG A 494 5.02 -15.91 -2.86
C ARG A 494 4.36 -15.24 -4.05
N TRP A 495 5.12 -14.53 -4.89
CA TRP A 495 4.61 -13.91 -6.12
C TRP A 495 4.13 -14.96 -7.12
N GLY A 496 4.88 -16.05 -7.29
CA GLY A 496 4.50 -17.16 -8.16
C GLY A 496 3.15 -17.77 -7.78
N LYS A 497 2.94 -18.06 -6.49
CA LYS A 497 1.65 -18.58 -5.98
C LYS A 497 0.50 -17.59 -6.24
N ARG A 498 0.71 -16.30 -6.02
CA ARG A 498 -0.29 -15.26 -6.28
C ARG A 498 -0.60 -15.12 -7.77
N MET A 499 0.41 -15.19 -8.64
CA MET A 499 0.25 -15.14 -10.09
C MET A 499 -0.48 -16.37 -10.61
N LEU A 500 -0.15 -17.57 -10.11
CA LEU A 500 -0.83 -18.81 -10.48
C LEU A 500 -2.35 -18.72 -10.20
N VAL A 501 -2.72 -18.21 -9.04
CA VAL A 501 -4.13 -18.01 -8.67
C VAL A 501 -4.80 -16.98 -9.59
N SER A 502 -4.12 -15.89 -9.94
CA SER A 502 -4.68 -14.84 -10.80
C SER A 502 -4.70 -15.26 -12.29
N ALA A 503 -3.81 -16.15 -12.69
CA ALA A 503 -3.68 -16.68 -14.04
C ALA A 503 -4.47 -17.97 -14.28
N LYS A 504 -5.35 -18.37 -13.34
CA LYS A 504 -6.20 -19.55 -13.49
C LYS A 504 -7.00 -19.45 -14.79
N GLY A 505 -6.80 -20.39 -15.71
CA GLY A 505 -7.34 -20.33 -17.08
C GLY A 505 -6.43 -19.61 -18.11
N ARG A 506 -5.27 -19.07 -17.71
CA ARG A 506 -4.32 -18.37 -18.60
C ARG A 506 -2.92 -18.99 -18.52
N ALA A 507 -2.82 -20.30 -18.68
CA ALA A 507 -1.57 -21.06 -18.57
C ALA A 507 -0.43 -20.51 -19.45
N LYS A 508 -0.75 -19.98 -20.64
CA LYS A 508 0.22 -19.34 -21.54
C LYS A 508 0.88 -18.10 -20.90
N LEU A 509 0.10 -17.23 -20.25
CA LEU A 509 0.61 -16.03 -19.57
C LEU A 509 1.46 -16.39 -18.34
N TYR A 510 1.08 -17.43 -17.60
CA TYR A 510 1.87 -17.91 -16.47
C TYR A 510 3.23 -18.47 -16.92
N ARG A 511 3.28 -19.21 -18.05
CA ARG A 511 4.55 -19.67 -18.64
C ARG A 511 5.47 -18.52 -19.06
N VAL A 512 4.90 -17.48 -19.68
CA VAL A 512 5.66 -16.26 -20.03
C VAL A 512 6.22 -15.59 -18.77
N TRP A 513 5.40 -15.47 -17.72
CA TRP A 513 5.82 -14.91 -16.44
C TRP A 513 6.98 -15.68 -15.81
N LEU A 514 6.93 -17.02 -15.83
CA LEU A 514 8.02 -17.87 -15.35
C LEU A 514 9.30 -17.69 -16.17
N LYS A 515 9.19 -17.65 -17.51
CA LYS A 515 10.35 -17.43 -18.39
C LYS A 515 11.06 -16.08 -18.13
N GLN A 516 10.33 -15.09 -17.66
CA GLN A 516 10.85 -13.76 -17.32
C GLN A 516 11.30 -13.65 -15.86
N GLY A 517 11.37 -14.75 -15.10
CA GLY A 517 11.72 -14.72 -13.67
C GLY A 517 10.76 -13.86 -12.84
N GLY A 518 9.49 -13.78 -13.23
CA GLY A 518 8.48 -12.98 -12.54
C GLY A 518 8.65 -11.46 -12.65
N ARG A 519 9.51 -10.98 -13.53
CA ARG A 519 9.84 -9.56 -13.68
C ARG A 519 9.47 -9.03 -15.07
N CYS A 520 9.21 -7.74 -15.15
CA CYS A 520 9.01 -7.06 -16.44
C CYS A 520 10.35 -6.98 -17.18
N CYS A 521 10.40 -7.45 -18.43
CA CYS A 521 11.60 -7.39 -19.26
C CYS A 521 12.09 -5.96 -19.57
N ALA A 522 11.19 -4.96 -19.52
CA ALA A 522 11.54 -3.57 -19.83
C ALA A 522 11.97 -2.75 -18.61
N CYS A 523 11.44 -3.03 -17.41
CA CYS A 523 11.72 -2.20 -16.23
C CYS A 523 12.17 -3.02 -15.01
N LEU A 524 12.32 -4.33 -15.14
CA LEU A 524 12.71 -5.32 -14.12
C LEU A 524 11.88 -5.31 -12.83
N LYS A 525 10.82 -4.52 -12.79
CA LYS A 525 9.91 -4.54 -11.63
C LYS A 525 9.21 -5.90 -11.53
N PRO A 526 8.96 -6.39 -10.32
CA PRO A 526 8.17 -7.60 -10.14
C PRO A 526 6.80 -7.45 -10.79
N VAL A 527 6.42 -8.44 -11.59
CA VAL A 527 5.07 -8.54 -12.13
C VAL A 527 4.27 -9.41 -11.18
N THR A 528 3.33 -8.80 -10.45
CA THR A 528 2.47 -9.48 -9.49
C THR A 528 1.01 -9.39 -9.93
N LYS A 529 0.11 -10.10 -9.26
CA LYS A 529 -1.32 -10.02 -9.55
C LYS A 529 -1.88 -8.59 -9.39
N ASP A 530 -1.24 -7.78 -8.55
CA ASP A 530 -1.67 -6.42 -8.21
C ASP A 530 -0.99 -5.35 -9.09
N THR A 531 -0.04 -5.77 -9.93
CA THR A 531 0.68 -4.88 -10.85
C THR A 531 -0.12 -4.77 -12.16
N PRO A 532 -0.45 -3.56 -12.66
CA PRO A 532 -0.99 -3.43 -14.01
C PRO A 532 0.07 -3.89 -15.02
N TRP A 533 -0.26 -4.89 -15.83
CA TRP A 533 0.62 -5.42 -16.84
C TRP A 533 -0.13 -5.77 -18.12
N HIS A 534 0.58 -5.70 -19.24
CA HIS A 534 0.08 -6.10 -20.55
C HIS A 534 1.04 -7.10 -21.19
N SER A 535 0.51 -8.11 -21.86
CA SER A 535 1.30 -8.98 -22.74
C SER A 535 1.48 -8.29 -24.09
N ARG A 536 2.72 -8.25 -24.59
CA ARG A 536 3.04 -7.81 -25.95
C ARG A 536 3.79 -8.94 -26.66
N HIS A 537 3.55 -9.11 -27.95
CA HIS A 537 4.47 -9.85 -28.80
C HIS A 537 5.75 -9.02 -28.97
N ILE A 538 6.91 -9.65 -28.81
CA ILE A 538 8.22 -8.99 -28.97
C ILE A 538 8.46 -8.68 -30.47
N VAL A 539 8.00 -9.58 -31.34
CA VAL A 539 7.95 -9.39 -32.79
C VAL A 539 6.48 -9.23 -33.19
N LYS A 540 6.16 -8.23 -34.00
CA LYS A 540 4.80 -8.05 -34.51
C LYS A 540 4.46 -9.27 -35.37
N LEU A 541 3.24 -9.82 -35.22
CA LEU A 541 2.73 -10.95 -36.02
C LEU A 541 2.73 -10.68 -37.53
N SER A 542 2.91 -9.41 -37.95
CA SER A 542 3.06 -9.00 -39.33
C SER A 542 4.48 -9.19 -39.93
N HIS A 543 5.43 -9.63 -39.11
CA HIS A 543 6.84 -9.83 -39.49
C HIS A 543 7.36 -11.23 -39.15
N GLY A 544 6.49 -12.19 -38.87
CA GLY A 544 6.82 -13.60 -38.59
C GLY A 544 5.86 -14.54 -39.26
#